data_9745c45281c9facd20a4ec1f7b0071f1
#
_entry.id   9745c45281c9facd20a4ec1f7b0071f1
#
_cell.length_a   1.000
_cell.length_b   1.000
_cell.length_c   1.000
_cell.angle_alpha   90.00
_cell.angle_beta   90.00
_cell.angle_gamma   90.00
#
_symmetry.space_group_name_H-M   'P 1'
#
loop_
_entity.id
_entity.type
_entity.pdbx_description
1 polymer ?
#
loop_
_entity_poly.entity_id
_entity_poly.type
_entity_poly.pdbx_seq_one_letter_code
_entity_poly.pdbx_strand_id
1 'polypeptide(L)'
;MQLFAMALLLYSCSENETPISDTTDNQARLNFLIKTAPTNKALIHGDDGSFSSLALYIFNKADQHCEYSELIPEFTPQRLEEFSRSVNVSPQTKVIYAIANYNDPDKTFSVPVSPDLTLQQLESLTVSGNAFTDSNILMVGKKEVAINSEYVVAEVPMERLVARLDIYMFKNQGLESSSVVVNSIEFVNQILNTNSSPEVTSMPTPISKKNVSEVFLGGTTLQLMPSDLSEIVPENAHASFYTYRNIVPDATPDANTPYIRIKALFNGISYTYRGYLTDQGQTTHKYSLLHNTVYRVMAMLDHPDNQLIIKTTPYPWELTSSEIGQDITEDDYQLQPYNGDDAGAT
;
A
#
# COMPACT_ATOMS: atom_id res chain seq x y z
N MET A 1 69.95 -48.25 32.53
CA MET A 1 68.60 -47.77 32.85
C MET A 1 68.74 -46.32 33.31
N GLN A 2 68.64 -45.38 32.38
CA GLN A 2 68.86 -43.96 32.62
C GLN A 2 67.50 -43.24 32.48
N LEU A 3 67.02 -42.66 33.56
CA LEU A 3 65.89 -41.79 33.59
C LEU A 3 66.25 -40.39 33.06
N PHE A 4 65.64 -39.97 31.97
CA PHE A 4 65.72 -38.61 31.49
C PHE A 4 64.56 -37.81 32.15
N ALA A 5 64.92 -36.85 32.99
CA ALA A 5 64.01 -35.88 33.56
C ALA A 5 63.91 -34.70 32.57
N MET A 6 62.72 -34.51 31.98
CA MET A 6 62.40 -33.41 31.09
C MET A 6 61.83 -32.24 31.92
N ALA A 7 62.61 -31.19 32.10
CA ALA A 7 62.21 -29.96 32.75
C ALA A 7 61.38 -29.10 31.77
N LEU A 8 60.11 -28.90 32.04
CA LEU A 8 59.27 -27.91 31.35
C LEU A 8 59.57 -26.52 31.93
N LEU A 9 60.21 -25.70 31.13
CA LEU A 9 60.31 -24.25 31.36
C LEU A 9 58.97 -23.58 30.93
N LEU A 10 58.20 -23.15 31.91
CA LEU A 10 57.06 -22.25 31.71
C LEU A 10 57.59 -20.83 31.47
N TYR A 11 57.58 -20.39 30.22
CA TYR A 11 57.73 -18.99 29.87
C TYR A 11 56.46 -18.26 30.18
N SER A 12 56.45 -17.51 31.25
CA SER A 12 55.41 -16.52 31.55
C SER A 12 55.73 -15.28 30.70
N CYS A 13 55.02 -15.10 29.59
CA CYS A 13 54.94 -13.80 28.93
C CYS A 13 54.05 -12.91 29.77
N SER A 14 54.62 -11.98 30.48
CA SER A 14 53.92 -10.81 30.99
C SER A 14 53.68 -9.88 29.80
N GLU A 15 52.52 -9.98 29.18
CA GLU A 15 52.05 -8.93 28.30
C GLU A 15 51.69 -7.73 29.17
N ASN A 16 52.48 -6.67 29.01
CA ASN A 16 52.07 -5.34 29.41
C ASN A 16 50.87 -4.96 28.55
N GLU A 17 49.69 -5.27 29.02
CA GLU A 17 48.49 -4.63 28.52
C GLU A 17 48.58 -3.14 28.86
N THR A 18 49.01 -2.33 27.87
CA THR A 18 48.66 -0.91 27.90
C THR A 18 47.17 -0.84 28.05
N PRO A 19 46.64 -0.11 29.04
CA PRO A 19 45.21 0.08 29.13
C PRO A 19 44.81 0.74 27.83
N ILE A 20 44.12 -0.04 26.97
CA ILE A 20 43.33 0.49 25.87
C ILE A 20 42.41 1.45 26.59
N SER A 21 42.60 2.72 26.36
CA SER A 21 41.67 3.75 26.75
C SER A 21 40.34 3.29 26.15
N ASP A 22 39.45 2.75 27.00
CA ASP A 22 38.05 2.60 26.74
C ASP A 22 37.50 4.00 26.50
N THR A 23 37.70 4.51 25.28
CA THR A 23 36.69 5.35 24.71
C THR A 23 35.47 4.41 24.56
N THR A 24 34.69 4.32 25.60
CA THR A 24 33.36 3.70 25.57
C THR A 24 32.65 4.39 24.43
N ASP A 25 32.75 3.76 23.26
CA ASP A 25 31.91 4.07 22.13
C ASP A 25 30.50 3.81 22.64
N ASN A 26 29.84 4.90 23.00
CA ASN A 26 28.53 4.90 23.63
C ASN A 26 27.48 4.53 22.58
N GLN A 27 27.72 3.40 21.88
CA GLN A 27 26.90 2.89 20.79
C GLN A 27 26.11 1.67 21.28
N ALA A 28 24.84 1.68 20.95
CA ALA A 28 23.97 0.54 21.14
C ALA A 28 23.78 -0.21 19.81
N ARG A 29 23.54 -1.51 19.92
CA ARG A 29 23.24 -2.36 18.76
C ARG A 29 21.74 -2.43 18.53
N LEU A 30 21.28 -1.84 17.43
CA LEU A 30 19.88 -1.89 16.99
C LEU A 30 19.73 -3.00 15.94
N ASN A 31 18.94 -4.02 16.27
CA ASN A 31 18.45 -4.99 15.30
C ASN A 31 17.04 -4.63 14.90
N PHE A 32 16.77 -4.56 13.62
CA PHE A 32 15.44 -4.33 13.14
C PHE A 32 15.04 -5.31 12.05
N LEU A 33 13.77 -5.63 12.03
CA LEU A 33 13.11 -6.48 11.08
C LEU A 33 12.14 -5.63 10.25
N ILE A 34 12.42 -5.49 8.98
CA ILE A 34 11.50 -4.90 8.00
C ILE A 34 10.61 -6.03 7.52
N LYS A 35 9.31 -5.86 7.61
CA LYS A 35 8.36 -6.91 7.29
C LYS A 35 7.14 -6.33 6.60
N THR A 36 6.78 -6.90 5.47
CA THR A 36 5.43 -6.69 4.95
C THR A 36 4.46 -7.36 5.89
N ALA A 37 3.34 -6.70 6.17
CA ALA A 37 2.33 -7.31 7.02
C ALA A 37 1.98 -8.70 6.51
N PRO A 38 1.65 -9.65 7.41
CA PRO A 38 1.36 -11.02 7.03
C PRO A 38 0.19 -11.02 6.05
N THR A 39 0.53 -11.27 4.82
CA THR A 39 -0.40 -11.26 3.72
C THR A 39 -1.17 -12.57 3.75
N ASN A 40 -2.38 -12.53 4.22
CA ASN A 40 -3.31 -13.62 3.95
C ASN A 40 -3.60 -13.61 2.46
N LYS A 41 -3.18 -14.67 1.78
CA LYS A 41 -3.18 -14.82 0.30
C LYS A 41 -4.50 -14.51 -0.41
N ALA A 42 -5.59 -14.38 0.32
CA ALA A 42 -6.92 -14.16 -0.24
C ALA A 42 -7.20 -12.73 -0.74
N LEU A 43 -6.39 -11.73 -0.37
CA LEU A 43 -6.52 -10.35 -0.83
C LEU A 43 -5.36 -9.88 -1.70
N ILE A 44 -4.42 -10.77 -2.00
CA ILE A 44 -3.22 -10.44 -2.76
C ILE A 44 -3.39 -10.94 -4.19
N HIS A 45 -3.15 -10.05 -5.13
CA HIS A 45 -2.88 -10.42 -6.51
C HIS A 45 -1.37 -10.57 -6.69
N GLY A 46 -0.92 -11.76 -7.04
CA GLY A 46 0.47 -12.01 -7.40
C GLY A 46 1.48 -11.65 -6.29
N ASP A 47 2.41 -10.77 -6.58
CA ASP A 47 3.55 -10.40 -5.74
C ASP A 47 3.37 -9.08 -4.98
N ASP A 48 2.16 -8.56 -4.82
CA ASP A 48 1.93 -7.23 -4.24
C ASP A 48 2.35 -7.10 -2.76
N GLY A 49 2.67 -8.20 -2.10
CA GLY A 49 3.25 -8.27 -0.75
C GLY A 49 4.77 -8.33 -0.68
N SER A 50 5.46 -8.49 -1.80
CA SER A 50 6.92 -8.67 -1.83
C SER A 50 7.66 -7.41 -2.24
N PHE A 51 8.94 -7.33 -1.86
CA PHE A 51 9.83 -6.26 -2.29
C PHE A 51 11.13 -6.79 -2.90
N SER A 52 11.61 -6.10 -3.94
CA SER A 52 12.81 -6.43 -4.70
C SER A 52 13.97 -5.47 -4.46
N SER A 53 13.69 -4.30 -3.88
CA SER A 53 14.69 -3.30 -3.50
C SER A 53 14.29 -2.63 -2.20
N LEU A 54 15.27 -2.12 -1.44
CA LEU A 54 15.03 -1.53 -0.13
C LEU A 54 16.00 -0.39 0.13
N ALA A 55 15.47 0.76 0.51
CA ALA A 55 16.22 1.88 1.05
C ALA A 55 15.95 1.99 2.55
N LEU A 56 17.00 2.06 3.35
CA LEU A 56 16.95 2.07 4.80
C LEU A 56 17.57 3.34 5.33
N TYR A 57 16.92 3.93 6.32
CA TYR A 57 17.40 5.11 7.02
C TYR A 57 17.15 4.98 8.51
N ILE A 58 18.06 5.52 9.31
CA ILE A 58 17.87 5.71 10.75
C ILE A 58 18.16 7.16 11.06
N PHE A 59 17.17 7.84 11.58
CA PHE A 59 17.25 9.23 11.99
C PHE A 59 17.28 9.36 13.51
N ASN A 60 18.00 10.33 14.03
CA ASN A 60 17.82 10.78 15.38
C ASN A 60 16.50 11.56 15.47
N LYS A 61 15.63 11.19 16.42
CA LYS A 61 14.35 11.87 16.57
C LYS A 61 14.51 13.34 16.98
N ALA A 62 15.50 13.67 17.80
CA ALA A 62 15.66 14.98 18.39
C ALA A 62 16.04 16.07 17.37
N ASP A 63 16.97 15.77 16.46
CA ASP A 63 17.50 16.69 15.45
C ASP A 63 17.11 16.31 14.03
N GLN A 64 16.44 15.17 13.85
CA GLN A 64 16.01 14.60 12.57
C GLN A 64 17.15 14.27 11.60
N HIS A 65 18.40 14.28 12.05
CA HIS A 65 19.55 13.93 11.25
C HIS A 65 19.63 12.45 10.94
N CYS A 66 20.04 12.11 9.71
CA CYS A 66 20.28 10.74 9.26
C CYS A 66 21.61 10.24 9.85
N GLU A 67 21.54 9.25 10.73
CA GLU A 67 22.72 8.59 11.31
C GLU A 67 23.17 7.38 10.48
N TYR A 68 22.24 6.73 9.81
CA TYR A 68 22.52 5.58 8.96
C TYR A 68 21.63 5.60 7.72
N SER A 69 22.23 5.25 6.57
CA SER A 69 21.49 5.00 5.34
C SER A 69 22.14 3.88 4.55
N GLU A 70 21.30 3.05 3.94
CA GLU A 70 21.72 1.96 3.06
C GLU A 70 20.73 1.81 1.92
N LEU A 71 21.25 1.68 0.69
CA LEU A 71 20.46 1.36 -0.48
C LEU A 71 20.79 -0.05 -0.94
N ILE A 72 19.77 -0.89 -1.03
CA ILE A 72 19.83 -2.24 -1.58
C ILE A 72 18.99 -2.21 -2.86
N PRO A 73 19.63 -1.99 -4.03
CA PRO A 73 18.91 -1.76 -5.28
C PRO A 73 18.23 -3.01 -5.82
N GLU A 74 18.71 -4.19 -5.43
CA GLU A 74 18.16 -5.45 -5.90
C GLU A 74 18.45 -6.58 -4.93
N PHE A 75 17.46 -7.43 -4.69
CA PHE A 75 17.61 -8.71 -4.00
C PHE A 75 17.64 -9.82 -5.06
N THR A 76 18.84 -10.33 -5.35
CA THR A 76 18.99 -11.44 -6.30
C THR A 76 19.11 -12.77 -5.54
N PRO A 77 18.37 -13.79 -5.93
CA PRO A 77 17.45 -13.93 -7.07
C PRO A 77 15.97 -13.77 -6.71
N GLN A 78 15.59 -13.43 -5.48
CA GLN A 78 14.21 -13.53 -5.01
C GLN A 78 13.70 -12.22 -4.40
N ARG A 79 12.40 -11.97 -4.58
CA ARG A 79 11.65 -10.99 -3.81
C ARG A 79 11.53 -11.47 -2.37
N LEU A 80 11.61 -10.53 -1.42
CA LEU A 80 11.53 -10.81 0.00
C LEU A 80 10.23 -10.27 0.58
N GLU A 81 9.69 -10.97 1.57
CA GLU A 81 8.58 -10.49 2.41
C GLU A 81 9.11 -9.91 3.73
N GLU A 82 10.36 -10.24 4.09
CA GLU A 82 11.01 -9.75 5.29
C GLU A 82 12.51 -9.56 5.08
N PHE A 83 13.09 -8.60 5.79
CA PHE A 83 14.52 -8.31 5.78
C PHE A 83 14.99 -7.88 7.18
N SER A 84 16.09 -8.42 7.65
CA SER A 84 16.66 -8.06 8.95
C SER A 84 18.03 -7.38 8.80
N ARG A 85 18.29 -6.40 9.67
CA ARG A 85 19.57 -5.70 9.73
C ARG A 85 19.96 -5.39 11.17
N SER A 86 21.28 -5.39 11.42
CA SER A 86 21.87 -4.99 12.68
C SER A 86 22.85 -3.85 12.45
N VAL A 87 22.67 -2.75 13.16
CA VAL A 87 23.50 -1.55 13.05
C VAL A 87 23.87 -1.01 14.43
N ASN A 88 25.01 -0.34 14.53
CA ASN A 88 25.39 0.40 15.73
C ASN A 88 24.85 1.82 15.61
N VAL A 89 24.20 2.29 16.67
CA VAL A 89 23.58 3.60 16.74
C VAL A 89 23.86 4.30 18.05
N SER A 90 23.80 5.61 18.08
CA SER A 90 23.94 6.39 19.31
C SER A 90 22.71 6.17 20.23
N PRO A 91 22.88 6.27 21.58
CA PRO A 91 21.84 5.99 22.57
C PRO A 91 20.82 7.12 22.67
N GLN A 92 19.97 7.24 21.68
CA GLN A 92 18.87 8.24 21.57
C GLN A 92 17.66 7.58 20.97
N THR A 93 16.50 8.24 21.08
CA THR A 93 15.32 7.78 20.34
C THR A 93 15.55 7.92 18.83
N LYS A 94 15.37 6.83 18.11
CA LYS A 94 15.54 6.74 16.66
C LYS A 94 14.20 6.65 15.94
N VAL A 95 14.21 7.10 14.68
CA VAL A 95 13.16 6.80 13.71
C VAL A 95 13.79 5.95 12.61
N ILE A 96 13.36 4.70 12.54
CA ILE A 96 13.71 3.80 11.43
C ILE A 96 12.74 4.10 10.30
N TYR A 97 13.26 4.30 9.09
CA TYR A 97 12.49 4.56 7.90
C TYR A 97 12.94 3.62 6.78
N ALA A 98 11.99 2.95 6.15
CA ALA A 98 12.26 1.99 5.10
C ALA A 98 11.38 2.29 3.88
N ILE A 99 11.95 2.22 2.67
CA ILE A 99 11.22 2.37 1.41
C ILE A 99 11.52 1.16 0.54
N ALA A 100 10.52 0.32 0.29
CA ALA A 100 10.65 -0.86 -0.55
C ALA A 100 10.15 -0.59 -1.97
N ASN A 101 10.72 -1.31 -2.94
CA ASN A 101 10.43 -1.19 -4.37
C ASN A 101 10.73 0.20 -4.95
N TYR A 102 11.76 0.88 -4.39
CA TYR A 102 12.14 2.21 -4.84
C TYR A 102 12.85 2.21 -6.20
N ASN A 103 13.51 1.12 -6.56
CA ASN A 103 14.31 0.98 -7.79
C ASN A 103 13.45 0.44 -8.94
N ASP A 104 12.36 1.12 -9.25
CA ASP A 104 11.48 0.78 -10.35
C ASP A 104 11.62 1.83 -11.47
N PRO A 105 12.01 1.43 -12.70
CA PRO A 105 12.22 2.35 -13.80
C PRO A 105 10.96 3.12 -14.23
N ASP A 106 9.77 2.58 -13.94
CA ASP A 106 8.50 3.20 -14.26
C ASP A 106 8.05 4.26 -13.23
N LYS A 107 8.82 4.40 -12.14
CA LYS A 107 8.56 5.40 -11.09
C LYS A 107 9.53 6.56 -11.23
N THR A 108 8.97 7.77 -11.21
CA THR A 108 9.78 9.00 -11.07
C THR A 108 10.00 9.26 -9.58
N PHE A 109 10.92 8.50 -9.01
CA PHE A 109 11.29 8.62 -7.61
C PHE A 109 12.78 8.39 -7.45
N SER A 110 13.45 9.33 -6.82
CA SER A 110 14.87 9.21 -6.50
C SER A 110 15.05 9.23 -4.99
N VAL A 111 15.60 8.16 -4.48
CA VAL A 111 15.88 8.03 -3.05
C VAL A 111 17.20 8.74 -2.75
N PRO A 112 17.23 9.78 -1.90
CA PRO A 112 18.45 10.50 -1.63
C PRO A 112 19.41 9.68 -0.75
N VAL A 113 20.70 9.82 -1.03
CA VAL A 113 21.77 9.36 -0.14
C VAL A 113 22.60 10.59 0.23
N SER A 114 22.38 11.11 1.42
CA SER A 114 23.14 12.25 1.93
C SER A 114 23.27 12.17 3.46
N PRO A 115 24.43 12.42 4.03
CA PRO A 115 24.59 12.53 5.48
C PRO A 115 23.78 13.71 6.07
N ASP A 116 23.45 14.73 5.24
CA ASP A 116 22.70 15.90 5.66
C ASP A 116 21.17 15.72 5.45
N LEU A 117 20.74 14.52 5.06
CA LEU A 117 19.33 14.21 4.87
C LEU A 117 18.57 14.28 6.20
N THR A 118 17.46 14.99 6.21
CA THR A 118 16.54 15.01 7.35
C THR A 118 15.32 14.14 7.12
N LEU A 119 14.71 13.66 8.20
CA LEU A 119 13.46 12.90 8.13
C LEU A 119 12.36 13.67 7.38
N GLN A 120 12.21 14.96 7.67
CA GLN A 120 11.22 15.80 7.00
C GLN A 120 11.45 15.89 5.50
N GLN A 121 12.70 16.01 5.06
CA GLN A 121 13.04 16.01 3.63
C GLN A 121 12.66 14.68 2.97
N LEU A 122 12.96 13.55 3.64
CA LEU A 122 12.61 12.23 3.12
C LEU A 122 11.08 12.06 3.01
N GLU A 123 10.33 12.43 4.04
CA GLU A 123 8.87 12.31 4.09
C GLU A 123 8.14 13.22 3.09
N SER A 124 8.75 14.33 2.71
CA SER A 124 8.20 15.28 1.73
C SER A 124 8.48 14.94 0.27
N LEU A 125 9.29 13.90 0.01
CA LEU A 125 9.59 13.49 -1.36
C LEU A 125 8.30 13.12 -2.08
N THR A 126 8.13 13.66 -3.28
CA THR A 126 7.01 13.31 -4.14
C THR A 126 7.33 12.06 -4.94
N VAL A 127 6.48 11.08 -4.80
CA VAL A 127 6.48 9.85 -5.62
C VAL A 127 5.46 10.02 -6.72
N SER A 128 5.83 9.75 -7.96
CA SER A 128 4.90 9.71 -9.08
C SER A 128 5.17 8.48 -9.95
N GLY A 129 4.12 7.94 -10.55
CA GLY A 129 4.24 6.80 -11.45
C GLY A 129 2.94 6.50 -12.16
N ASN A 130 3.06 6.01 -13.39
CA ASN A 130 1.93 5.70 -14.25
C ASN A 130 1.57 4.21 -14.25
N ALA A 131 2.51 3.35 -13.88
CA ALA A 131 2.34 1.92 -13.89
C ALA A 131 2.30 1.40 -12.47
N PHE A 132 1.14 0.92 -12.08
CA PHE A 132 0.97 0.11 -10.89
C PHE A 132 0.91 -1.34 -11.36
N THR A 133 1.98 -2.09 -11.14
CA THR A 133 1.97 -3.54 -11.32
C THR A 133 1.98 -4.18 -9.95
N ASP A 134 1.34 -5.32 -9.80
CA ASP A 134 1.28 -6.07 -8.55
C ASP A 134 2.67 -6.34 -7.96
N SER A 135 3.66 -6.37 -8.83
CA SER A 135 5.04 -6.71 -8.48
C SER A 135 5.91 -5.55 -8.00
N ASN A 136 5.46 -4.29 -8.13
CA ASN A 136 6.29 -3.11 -7.91
C ASN A 136 5.62 -2.04 -7.06
N ILE A 137 4.70 -2.44 -6.19
CA ILE A 137 4.02 -1.50 -5.30
C ILE A 137 5.04 -0.90 -4.33
N LEU A 138 5.12 0.43 -4.32
CA LEU A 138 5.96 1.15 -3.37
C LEU A 138 5.40 0.98 -1.96
N MET A 139 6.26 0.57 -1.03
CA MET A 139 5.91 0.44 0.37
C MET A 139 6.82 1.30 1.23
N VAL A 140 6.29 1.81 2.32
CA VAL A 140 7.03 2.61 3.30
C VAL A 140 6.75 2.07 4.70
N GLY A 141 7.82 1.94 5.48
CA GLY A 141 7.75 1.61 6.90
C GLY A 141 8.36 2.71 7.74
N LYS A 142 7.71 3.04 8.86
CA LYS A 142 8.22 3.99 9.82
C LYS A 142 8.02 3.47 11.23
N LYS A 143 9.09 3.49 12.03
CA LYS A 143 9.04 3.03 13.41
C LYS A 143 9.91 3.90 14.30
N GLU A 144 9.32 4.44 15.34
CA GLU A 144 10.05 5.08 16.42
C GLU A 144 10.49 4.04 17.44
N VAL A 145 11.76 4.12 17.89
CA VAL A 145 12.34 3.20 18.87
C VAL A 145 13.27 3.94 19.83
N ALA A 146 13.08 3.74 21.13
CA ALA A 146 13.96 4.27 22.16
C ALA A 146 15.18 3.33 22.34
N ILE A 147 16.38 3.88 22.21
CA ILE A 147 17.63 3.16 22.47
C ILE A 147 18.02 3.37 23.91
N ASN A 148 17.55 2.49 24.79
CA ASN A 148 17.73 2.57 26.25
C ASN A 148 18.54 1.41 26.84
N SER A 149 19.13 0.57 26.00
CA SER A 149 19.98 -0.55 26.37
C SER A 149 21.02 -0.80 25.27
N GLU A 150 22.07 -1.56 25.59
CA GLU A 150 23.13 -1.93 24.64
C GLU A 150 22.60 -2.75 23.45
N TYR A 151 21.46 -3.39 23.60
CA TYR A 151 20.83 -4.21 22.55
C TYR A 151 19.34 -3.92 22.49
N VAL A 152 18.86 -3.52 21.31
CA VAL A 152 17.46 -3.19 21.05
C VAL A 152 16.98 -3.92 19.81
N VAL A 153 15.75 -4.43 19.84
CA VAL A 153 15.05 -5.05 18.71
C VAL A 153 13.83 -4.24 18.35
N ALA A 154 13.64 -3.99 17.05
CA ALA A 154 12.47 -3.28 16.53
C ALA A 154 11.90 -4.00 15.30
N GLU A 155 10.59 -4.05 15.20
CA GLU A 155 9.88 -4.49 13.99
C GLU A 155 9.31 -3.25 13.27
N VAL A 156 9.55 -3.17 11.97
CA VAL A 156 9.12 -2.06 11.12
C VAL A 156 8.10 -2.59 10.11
N PRO A 157 6.81 -2.43 10.37
CA PRO A 157 5.78 -2.85 9.42
C PRO A 157 5.81 -1.94 8.19
N MET A 158 5.65 -2.56 7.01
CA MET A 158 5.60 -1.85 5.74
C MET A 158 4.16 -1.65 5.29
N GLU A 159 3.84 -0.44 4.87
CA GLU A 159 2.54 -0.05 4.34
C GLU A 159 2.67 0.30 2.85
N ARG A 160 1.73 -0.16 2.04
CA ARG A 160 1.66 0.18 0.62
C ARG A 160 1.20 1.61 0.45
N LEU A 161 1.87 2.41 -0.38
CA LEU A 161 1.47 3.81 -0.63
C LEU A 161 0.28 3.95 -1.58
N VAL A 162 -0.27 2.85 -2.04
CA VAL A 162 -1.43 2.82 -2.94
C VAL A 162 -2.68 2.26 -2.26
N ALA A 163 -3.84 2.62 -2.80
CA ALA A 163 -5.10 1.92 -2.62
C ALA A 163 -5.32 0.97 -3.80
N ARG A 164 -6.00 -0.15 -3.57
CA ARG A 164 -6.47 -1.07 -4.59
C ARG A 164 -8.00 -1.07 -4.62
N LEU A 165 -8.56 -1.07 -5.82
CA LEU A 165 -9.99 -1.15 -6.05
C LEU A 165 -10.29 -2.43 -6.82
N ASP A 166 -11.06 -3.34 -6.24
CA ASP A 166 -11.55 -4.55 -6.89
C ASP A 166 -13.03 -4.38 -7.24
N ILE A 167 -13.34 -4.34 -8.53
CA ILE A 167 -14.66 -4.03 -9.06
C ILE A 167 -15.42 -5.32 -9.39
N TYR A 168 -16.54 -5.51 -8.73
CA TYR A 168 -17.46 -6.63 -8.96
C TYR A 168 -18.77 -6.08 -9.51
N MET A 169 -19.23 -6.62 -10.64
CA MET A 169 -20.42 -6.11 -11.32
C MET A 169 -21.51 -7.18 -11.40
N PHE A 170 -22.72 -6.75 -11.14
CA PHE A 170 -23.90 -7.59 -11.19
C PHE A 170 -25.08 -6.85 -11.81
N LYS A 171 -26.07 -7.59 -12.27
CA LYS A 171 -27.39 -7.04 -12.58
C LYS A 171 -28.36 -7.31 -11.44
N ASN A 172 -29.32 -6.41 -11.23
CA ASN A 172 -30.36 -6.56 -10.22
C ASN A 172 -31.26 -7.77 -10.53
N GLN A 173 -31.85 -8.38 -9.51
CA GLN A 173 -32.80 -9.47 -9.60
C GLN A 173 -33.99 -9.13 -10.52
N GLY A 174 -34.47 -7.88 -10.53
CA GLY A 174 -35.51 -7.41 -11.45
C GLY A 174 -35.17 -7.46 -12.94
N LEU A 175 -33.89 -7.69 -13.28
CA LEU A 175 -33.34 -7.78 -14.63
C LEU A 175 -33.06 -9.21 -15.09
N GLU A 176 -33.63 -10.22 -14.47
CA GLU A 176 -33.36 -11.63 -14.76
C GLU A 176 -33.45 -11.94 -16.27
N SER A 177 -34.50 -11.48 -16.94
CA SER A 177 -34.75 -11.67 -18.37
C SER A 177 -33.95 -10.75 -19.28
N SER A 178 -33.29 -9.72 -18.74
CA SER A 178 -32.55 -8.73 -19.53
C SER A 178 -31.12 -9.16 -19.81
N SER A 179 -30.67 -8.93 -21.04
CA SER A 179 -29.25 -9.06 -21.40
C SER A 179 -28.52 -7.79 -21.02
N VAL A 180 -27.55 -7.90 -20.09
CA VAL A 180 -26.67 -6.82 -19.70
C VAL A 180 -25.25 -7.24 -20.00
N VAL A 181 -24.59 -6.56 -20.93
CA VAL A 181 -23.24 -6.89 -21.42
C VAL A 181 -22.34 -5.69 -21.19
N VAL A 182 -21.28 -5.87 -20.41
CA VAL A 182 -20.31 -4.81 -20.12
C VAL A 182 -19.16 -4.84 -21.10
N ASN A 183 -18.90 -3.72 -21.73
CA ASN A 183 -17.80 -3.56 -22.67
C ASN A 183 -16.52 -3.13 -21.97
N SER A 184 -16.60 -2.16 -21.05
CA SER A 184 -15.45 -1.67 -20.29
C SER A 184 -15.84 -1.06 -18.96
N ILE A 185 -14.86 -1.04 -18.06
CA ILE A 185 -14.86 -0.32 -16.82
C ILE A 185 -13.76 0.73 -16.89
N GLU A 186 -14.08 1.95 -16.56
CA GLU A 186 -13.14 3.06 -16.51
C GLU A 186 -13.01 3.56 -15.06
N PHE A 187 -11.79 3.73 -14.61
CA PHE A 187 -11.48 4.47 -13.38
C PHE A 187 -11.03 5.87 -13.77
N VAL A 188 -11.80 6.87 -13.36
CA VAL A 188 -11.61 8.26 -13.77
C VAL A 188 -10.99 9.05 -12.61
N ASN A 189 -10.09 9.97 -12.92
CA ASN A 189 -9.31 10.76 -11.97
C ASN A 189 -8.38 9.91 -11.08
N GLN A 190 -7.78 8.88 -11.62
CA GLN A 190 -6.76 8.09 -10.92
C GLN A 190 -5.61 9.00 -10.47
N ILE A 191 -5.28 8.98 -9.19
CA ILE A 191 -4.19 9.78 -8.64
C ILE A 191 -2.84 9.10 -8.91
N LEU A 192 -1.90 9.87 -9.46
CA LEU A 192 -0.60 9.39 -9.95
C LEU A 192 0.58 9.87 -9.11
N ASN A 193 0.37 10.66 -8.06
CA ASN A 193 1.44 11.09 -7.17
C ASN A 193 1.01 11.09 -5.70
N THR A 194 1.98 10.92 -4.82
CA THR A 194 1.81 10.98 -3.36
C THR A 194 3.12 11.44 -2.72
N ASN A 195 3.08 11.75 -1.43
CA ASN A 195 4.29 11.91 -0.64
C ASN A 195 4.77 10.53 -0.13
N SER A 196 6.06 10.41 0.10
CA SER A 196 6.67 9.16 0.59
C SER A 196 6.30 8.82 2.04
N SER A 197 5.70 9.73 2.80
CA SER A 197 5.28 9.46 4.17
C SER A 197 3.96 8.69 4.25
N PRO A 198 3.87 7.65 5.09
CA PRO A 198 2.60 6.97 5.35
C PRO A 198 1.65 7.82 6.22
N GLU A 199 2.17 8.73 7.02
CA GLU A 199 1.38 9.54 7.99
C GLU A 199 0.81 10.84 7.40
N VAL A 200 1.16 11.21 6.17
CA VAL A 200 0.71 12.48 5.58
C VAL A 200 -0.77 12.42 5.23
N THR A 201 -1.53 13.35 5.76
CA THR A 201 -2.96 13.54 5.51
C THR A 201 -3.29 14.52 4.39
N SER A 202 -2.28 15.18 3.82
CA SER A 202 -2.43 16.13 2.71
C SER A 202 -1.95 15.53 1.40
N MET A 203 -2.50 16.06 0.30
CA MET A 203 -2.07 15.70 -1.05
C MET A 203 -0.84 16.51 -1.47
N PRO A 204 0.07 15.96 -2.31
CA PRO A 204 1.13 16.74 -2.92
C PRO A 204 0.56 17.82 -3.83
N THR A 205 1.29 18.91 -3.98
CA THR A 205 0.89 20.02 -4.86
C THR A 205 1.99 20.21 -5.92
N PRO A 206 1.68 20.13 -7.23
CA PRO A 206 0.35 19.84 -7.81
C PRO A 206 -0.07 18.38 -7.72
N ILE A 207 -1.37 18.12 -7.71
CA ILE A 207 -1.91 16.77 -7.86
C ILE A 207 -1.71 16.33 -9.32
N SER A 208 -1.04 15.20 -9.52
CA SER A 208 -0.97 14.53 -10.81
C SER A 208 -2.03 13.45 -10.92
N LYS A 209 -2.78 13.44 -12.01
CA LYS A 209 -3.85 12.46 -12.24
C LYS A 209 -3.89 11.99 -13.69
N LYS A 210 -4.33 10.75 -13.86
CA LYS A 210 -4.72 10.20 -15.16
C LYS A 210 -6.24 10.35 -15.31
N ASN A 211 -6.65 10.96 -16.39
CA ASN A 211 -8.07 11.25 -16.61
C ASN A 211 -8.89 9.96 -16.67
N VAL A 212 -8.40 8.93 -17.36
CA VAL A 212 -9.10 7.65 -17.51
C VAL A 212 -8.10 6.50 -17.54
N SER A 213 -8.32 5.49 -16.71
CA SER A 213 -7.74 4.15 -16.82
C SER A 213 -8.86 3.17 -17.17
N GLU A 214 -8.73 2.41 -18.25
CA GLU A 214 -9.79 1.56 -18.79
C GLU A 214 -9.37 0.10 -18.83
N VAL A 215 -10.29 -0.76 -18.41
CA VAL A 215 -10.19 -2.22 -18.60
C VAL A 215 -11.31 -2.65 -19.55
N PHE A 216 -10.90 -3.23 -20.69
CA PHE A 216 -11.83 -3.78 -21.68
C PHE A 216 -12.24 -5.20 -21.27
N LEU A 217 -13.54 -5.44 -21.20
CA LEU A 217 -14.11 -6.74 -20.82
C LEU A 217 -14.59 -7.57 -22.02
N GLY A 218 -14.49 -7.00 -23.21
CA GLY A 218 -14.80 -7.74 -24.44
C GLY A 218 -16.26 -8.19 -24.58
N GLY A 219 -17.18 -7.57 -23.86
CA GLY A 219 -18.60 -7.95 -23.89
C GLY A 219 -18.97 -9.00 -22.83
N THR A 220 -18.51 -8.84 -21.60
CA THR A 220 -18.85 -9.75 -20.49
C THR A 220 -20.34 -9.60 -20.10
N THR A 221 -21.07 -10.72 -20.13
CA THR A 221 -22.47 -10.78 -19.72
C THR A 221 -22.57 -10.81 -18.19
N LEU A 222 -23.29 -9.87 -17.60
CA LEU A 222 -23.48 -9.80 -16.17
C LEU A 222 -24.43 -10.90 -15.66
N GLN A 223 -24.01 -11.48 -14.56
CA GLN A 223 -24.85 -12.39 -13.77
C GLN A 223 -25.73 -11.60 -12.79
N LEU A 224 -26.75 -12.24 -12.29
CA LEU A 224 -27.51 -11.74 -11.14
C LEU A 224 -26.57 -11.70 -9.91
N MET A 225 -26.85 -10.76 -9.03
CA MET A 225 -26.15 -10.69 -7.77
C MET A 225 -26.36 -11.99 -6.97
N PRO A 226 -25.29 -12.67 -6.52
CA PRO A 226 -25.43 -13.87 -5.72
C PRO A 226 -26.10 -13.57 -4.38
N SER A 227 -26.89 -14.50 -3.88
CA SER A 227 -27.50 -14.40 -2.54
C SER A 227 -26.47 -14.63 -1.44
N ASP A 228 -25.38 -15.37 -1.73
CA ASP A 228 -24.25 -15.57 -0.84
C ASP A 228 -23.06 -14.75 -1.33
N LEU A 229 -22.71 -13.73 -0.56
CA LEU A 229 -21.62 -12.82 -0.89
C LEU A 229 -20.24 -13.37 -0.54
N SER A 230 -20.19 -14.49 0.20
CA SER A 230 -18.93 -15.20 0.47
C SER A 230 -18.31 -15.81 -0.81
N GLU A 231 -19.09 -15.99 -1.87
CA GLU A 231 -18.62 -16.41 -3.18
C GLU A 231 -17.84 -15.31 -3.93
N ILE A 232 -17.90 -14.07 -3.44
CA ILE A 232 -17.21 -12.94 -4.05
C ILE A 232 -15.79 -12.88 -3.50
N VAL A 233 -14.88 -13.50 -4.21
CA VAL A 233 -13.44 -13.54 -3.89
C VAL A 233 -12.64 -12.61 -4.81
N PRO A 234 -11.44 -12.18 -4.43
CA PRO A 234 -10.63 -11.24 -5.23
C PRO A 234 -10.41 -11.67 -6.68
N GLU A 235 -10.23 -12.96 -6.90
CA GLU A 235 -10.00 -13.55 -8.23
C GLU A 235 -11.20 -13.41 -9.18
N ASN A 236 -12.38 -13.13 -8.64
CA ASN A 236 -13.61 -12.93 -9.40
C ASN A 236 -13.88 -11.46 -9.72
N ALA A 237 -12.96 -10.54 -9.38
CA ALA A 237 -13.11 -9.14 -9.75
C ALA A 237 -13.11 -8.98 -11.27
N HIS A 238 -14.06 -8.19 -11.79
CA HIS A 238 -14.13 -7.89 -13.23
C HIS A 238 -13.03 -6.92 -13.67
N ALA A 239 -12.56 -6.07 -12.75
CA ALA A 239 -11.43 -5.20 -12.94
C ALA A 239 -10.79 -4.87 -11.60
N SER A 240 -9.47 -4.64 -11.61
CA SER A 240 -8.74 -4.09 -10.48
C SER A 240 -7.95 -2.86 -10.91
N PHE A 241 -7.93 -1.86 -10.05
CA PHE A 241 -7.17 -0.63 -10.26
C PHE A 241 -6.37 -0.29 -9.02
N TYR A 242 -5.20 0.30 -9.23
CA TYR A 242 -4.39 0.91 -8.17
C TYR A 242 -4.42 2.43 -8.32
N THR A 243 -4.35 3.14 -7.20
CA THR A 243 -4.23 4.59 -7.18
C THR A 243 -3.45 5.02 -5.93
N TYR A 244 -2.73 6.12 -6.01
CA TYR A 244 -2.27 6.74 -4.78
C TYR A 244 -3.46 7.30 -4.00
N ARG A 245 -3.25 7.57 -2.72
CA ARG A 245 -4.29 8.13 -1.86
C ARG A 245 -4.90 9.39 -2.48
N ASN A 246 -6.19 9.57 -2.27
CA ASN A 246 -6.90 10.80 -2.58
C ASN A 246 -7.63 11.26 -1.33
N ILE A 247 -7.29 12.42 -0.82
CA ILE A 247 -7.95 12.99 0.36
C ILE A 247 -8.94 14.05 -0.11
N VAL A 248 -10.22 13.78 0.06
CA VAL A 248 -11.33 14.69 -0.22
C VAL A 248 -11.93 15.11 1.13
N PRO A 249 -11.61 16.32 1.63
CA PRO A 249 -12.02 16.72 2.96
C PRO A 249 -13.53 16.95 3.08
N ASP A 250 -14.18 17.31 1.99
CA ASP A 250 -15.61 17.65 1.95
C ASP A 250 -16.51 16.41 1.86
N ALA A 251 -17.75 16.57 2.28
CA ALA A 251 -18.79 15.54 2.13
C ALA A 251 -19.35 15.46 0.70
N THR A 252 -18.89 16.32 -0.20
CA THR A 252 -19.33 16.37 -1.61
C THR A 252 -18.14 16.11 -2.54
N PRO A 253 -18.36 15.37 -3.64
CA PRO A 253 -17.30 15.15 -4.62
C PRO A 253 -16.94 16.45 -5.35
N ASP A 254 -15.66 16.61 -5.63
CA ASP A 254 -15.09 17.72 -6.42
C ASP A 254 -14.65 17.23 -7.81
N ALA A 255 -14.08 18.14 -8.61
CA ALA A 255 -13.57 17.82 -9.94
C ALA A 255 -12.40 16.81 -9.97
N ASN A 256 -11.74 16.57 -8.83
CA ASN A 256 -10.62 15.63 -8.69
C ASN A 256 -11.04 14.31 -8.07
N THR A 257 -12.27 14.23 -7.58
CA THR A 257 -12.77 13.01 -6.92
C THR A 257 -12.78 11.84 -7.88
N PRO A 258 -12.15 10.71 -7.54
CA PRO A 258 -12.19 9.50 -8.34
C PRO A 258 -13.59 8.89 -8.42
N TYR A 259 -13.92 8.34 -9.58
CA TYR A 259 -15.16 7.62 -9.78
C TYR A 259 -15.02 6.51 -10.82
N ILE A 260 -15.97 5.57 -10.82
CA ILE A 260 -16.06 4.56 -11.87
C ILE A 260 -17.06 4.97 -12.93
N ARG A 261 -16.75 4.63 -14.18
CA ARG A 261 -17.65 4.73 -15.32
C ARG A 261 -17.71 3.39 -16.03
N ILE A 262 -18.92 2.89 -16.27
CA ILE A 262 -19.17 1.59 -16.88
C ILE A 262 -19.87 1.80 -18.21
N LYS A 263 -19.30 1.24 -19.28
CA LYS A 263 -19.94 1.20 -20.59
C LYS A 263 -20.55 -0.17 -20.80
N ALA A 264 -21.87 -0.22 -20.99
CA ALA A 264 -22.61 -1.48 -21.12
C ALA A 264 -23.69 -1.41 -22.20
N LEU A 265 -24.03 -2.58 -22.73
CA LEU A 265 -25.19 -2.79 -23.59
C LEU A 265 -26.30 -3.38 -22.72
N PHE A 266 -27.45 -2.74 -22.72
CA PHE A 266 -28.66 -3.25 -22.10
C PHE A 266 -29.66 -3.62 -23.22
N ASN A 267 -29.93 -4.90 -23.38
CA ASN A 267 -30.73 -5.45 -24.49
C ASN A 267 -30.25 -4.91 -25.87
N GLY A 268 -28.93 -4.77 -26.06
CA GLY A 268 -28.31 -4.29 -27.29
C GLY A 268 -28.20 -2.76 -27.43
N ILE A 269 -28.74 -1.98 -26.51
CA ILE A 269 -28.63 -0.51 -26.50
C ILE A 269 -27.48 -0.09 -25.58
N SER A 270 -26.65 0.84 -26.07
CA SER A 270 -25.47 1.30 -25.32
C SER A 270 -25.84 2.34 -24.26
N TYR A 271 -25.30 2.14 -23.06
CA TYR A 271 -25.45 3.04 -21.92
C TYR A 271 -24.12 3.27 -21.24
N THR A 272 -24.00 4.42 -20.61
CA THR A 272 -22.84 4.78 -19.78
C THR A 272 -23.31 5.12 -18.38
N TYR A 273 -22.77 4.40 -17.40
CA TYR A 273 -23.08 4.56 -16.00
C TYR A 273 -21.91 5.19 -15.27
N ARG A 274 -22.20 6.05 -14.27
CA ARG A 274 -21.19 6.69 -13.43
C ARG A 274 -21.53 6.49 -11.96
N GLY A 275 -20.51 6.27 -11.14
CA GLY A 275 -20.69 6.19 -9.70
C GLY A 275 -19.43 6.57 -8.93
N TYR A 276 -19.59 7.39 -7.89
CA TYR A 276 -18.52 7.74 -6.99
C TYR A 276 -18.23 6.62 -6.00
N LEU A 277 -16.95 6.48 -5.67
CA LEU A 277 -16.48 5.59 -4.62
C LEU A 277 -16.70 6.29 -3.28
N THR A 278 -17.48 5.70 -2.41
CA THR A 278 -17.83 6.32 -1.13
C THR A 278 -17.62 5.35 0.02
N ASP A 279 -16.90 5.78 1.03
CA ASP A 279 -16.87 5.10 2.31
C ASP A 279 -18.08 5.55 3.14
N GLN A 280 -19.10 4.71 3.20
CA GLN A 280 -20.35 5.04 3.89
C GLN A 280 -20.21 5.09 5.42
N GLY A 281 -19.15 4.50 5.98
CA GLY A 281 -18.83 4.56 7.41
C GLY A 281 -18.31 5.94 7.85
N GLN A 282 -17.93 6.80 6.89
CA GLN A 282 -17.35 8.11 7.17
C GLN A 282 -18.33 9.24 6.96
N THR A 283 -18.41 10.16 7.92
CA THR A 283 -19.19 11.42 7.80
C THR A 283 -18.38 12.54 7.15
N THR A 284 -17.07 12.53 7.37
CA THR A 284 -16.09 13.41 6.72
C THR A 284 -15.16 12.54 5.87
N HIS A 285 -14.57 13.09 4.81
CA HIS A 285 -13.68 12.33 3.91
C HIS A 285 -14.38 11.15 3.19
N LYS A 286 -15.68 11.20 3.07
CA LYS A 286 -16.51 10.14 2.49
C LYS A 286 -16.05 9.66 1.11
N TYR A 287 -15.44 10.54 0.31
CA TYR A 287 -14.95 10.26 -1.04
C TYR A 287 -13.44 10.04 -1.11
N SER A 288 -12.77 9.95 0.05
CA SER A 288 -11.33 9.72 0.11
C SER A 288 -11.00 8.26 -0.15
N LEU A 289 -9.88 8.05 -0.82
CA LEU A 289 -9.25 6.74 -0.97
C LEU A 289 -7.94 6.75 -0.18
N LEU A 290 -7.86 5.93 0.84
CA LEU A 290 -6.68 5.83 1.70
C LEU A 290 -5.69 4.81 1.13
N HIS A 291 -4.41 5.06 1.31
CA HIS A 291 -3.38 4.07 0.98
C HIS A 291 -3.48 2.85 1.91
N ASN A 292 -2.76 1.79 1.58
CA ASN A 292 -2.75 0.51 2.30
C ASN A 292 -4.16 -0.08 2.55
N THR A 293 -5.08 0.20 1.61
CA THR A 293 -6.49 -0.19 1.71
C THR A 293 -6.95 -0.85 0.41
N VAL A 294 -7.64 -1.97 0.53
CA VAL A 294 -8.37 -2.60 -0.58
C VAL A 294 -9.82 -2.18 -0.50
N TYR A 295 -10.31 -1.58 -1.54
CA TYR A 295 -11.72 -1.21 -1.68
C TYR A 295 -12.44 -2.25 -2.52
N ARG A 296 -13.33 -3.01 -1.91
CA ARG A 296 -14.29 -3.84 -2.63
C ARG A 296 -15.41 -2.95 -3.14
N VAL A 297 -15.57 -2.90 -4.45
CA VAL A 297 -16.56 -2.07 -5.13
C VAL A 297 -17.60 -2.97 -5.77
N MET A 298 -18.77 -3.05 -5.14
CA MET A 298 -19.94 -3.76 -5.67
C MET A 298 -20.72 -2.79 -6.55
N ALA A 299 -20.78 -3.07 -7.83
CA ALA A 299 -21.49 -2.24 -8.81
C ALA A 299 -22.68 -3.03 -9.39
N MET A 300 -23.90 -2.62 -9.08
CA MET A 300 -25.11 -3.26 -9.55
C MET A 300 -25.84 -2.36 -10.55
N LEU A 301 -26.09 -2.90 -11.74
CA LEU A 301 -26.90 -2.25 -12.75
C LEU A 301 -28.37 -2.63 -12.52
N ASP A 302 -29.21 -1.61 -12.26
CA ASP A 302 -30.61 -1.80 -11.89
C ASP A 302 -31.56 -1.52 -13.05
N HIS A 303 -31.33 -0.46 -13.83
CA HIS A 303 -32.21 -0.04 -14.94
C HIS A 303 -31.39 0.64 -16.04
N PRO A 304 -31.83 0.53 -17.33
CA PRO A 304 -31.16 1.25 -18.43
C PRO A 304 -31.17 2.77 -18.24
N ASP A 305 -32.14 3.33 -17.52
CA ASP A 305 -32.32 4.78 -17.35
C ASP A 305 -31.44 5.38 -16.22
N ASN A 306 -30.22 4.84 -15.96
CA ASN A 306 -29.15 5.52 -15.25
C ASN A 306 -28.92 5.22 -13.77
N GLN A 307 -29.36 4.09 -13.26
CA GLN A 307 -28.95 3.78 -11.88
C GLN A 307 -27.81 2.78 -11.85
N LEU A 308 -26.60 3.28 -11.59
CA LEU A 308 -25.51 2.48 -11.08
C LEU A 308 -25.51 2.55 -9.57
N ILE A 309 -25.78 1.43 -8.97
CA ILE A 309 -25.78 1.28 -7.53
C ILE A 309 -24.36 0.83 -7.14
N ILE A 310 -23.63 1.67 -6.40
CA ILE A 310 -22.29 1.35 -5.95
C ILE A 310 -22.27 1.26 -4.44
N LYS A 311 -21.77 0.14 -3.93
CA LYS A 311 -21.31 0.00 -2.56
C LYS A 311 -19.81 -0.19 -2.56
N THR A 312 -19.11 0.65 -1.82
CA THR A 312 -17.67 0.57 -1.61
C THR A 312 -17.41 0.19 -0.16
N THR A 313 -16.68 -0.89 0.05
CA THR A 313 -16.28 -1.33 1.40
C THR A 313 -14.77 -1.34 1.49
N PRO A 314 -14.18 -0.50 2.37
CA PRO A 314 -12.75 -0.49 2.62
C PRO A 314 -12.37 -1.67 3.51
N TYR A 315 -11.25 -2.32 3.19
CA TYR A 315 -10.61 -3.33 4.01
C TYR A 315 -9.15 -2.98 4.21
N PRO A 316 -8.59 -3.12 5.41
CA PRO A 316 -7.15 -3.13 5.57
C PRO A 316 -6.54 -4.18 4.63
N TRP A 317 -5.44 -3.85 3.96
CA TRP A 317 -4.81 -4.77 2.98
C TRP A 317 -4.36 -6.10 3.60
N GLU A 318 -4.41 -6.19 4.90
CA GLU A 318 -3.89 -7.27 5.73
C GLU A 318 -4.94 -8.29 6.19
N LEU A 319 -6.24 -8.07 5.87
CA LEU A 319 -7.31 -8.94 6.32
C LEU A 319 -7.40 -10.27 5.56
N THR A 320 -7.82 -11.33 6.28
CA THR A 320 -8.06 -12.65 5.70
C THR A 320 -9.36 -12.67 4.89
N SER A 321 -9.45 -13.56 3.90
CA SER A 321 -10.69 -13.79 3.14
C SER A 321 -11.89 -14.19 4.01
N SER A 322 -11.64 -14.84 5.16
CA SER A 322 -12.69 -15.23 6.11
C SER A 322 -13.31 -14.04 6.86
N GLU A 323 -12.56 -12.94 7.01
CA GLU A 323 -13.05 -11.72 7.66
C GLU A 323 -13.88 -10.86 6.71
N ILE A 324 -13.64 -10.98 5.40
CA ILE A 324 -14.32 -10.20 4.36
C ILE A 324 -15.79 -10.64 4.17
N GLY A 325 -16.10 -11.90 4.42
CA GLY A 325 -17.44 -12.46 4.23
C GLY A 325 -18.41 -12.17 5.39
N GLN A 326 -17.91 -11.79 6.57
CA GLN A 326 -18.73 -11.64 7.78
C GLN A 326 -19.39 -10.25 7.92
N ASP A 327 -18.87 -9.23 7.25
CA ASP A 327 -19.31 -7.84 7.42
C ASP A 327 -20.33 -7.35 6.37
N ILE A 328 -20.79 -8.21 5.46
CA ILE A 328 -21.77 -7.83 4.45
C ILE A 328 -23.14 -8.36 4.86
N THR A 329 -23.97 -7.48 5.44
CA THR A 329 -25.36 -7.77 5.79
C THR A 329 -26.32 -7.27 4.72
N GLU A 330 -27.55 -7.83 4.64
CA GLU A 330 -28.59 -7.35 3.72
C GLU A 330 -28.93 -5.86 3.91
N ASP A 331 -28.78 -5.32 5.12
CA ASP A 331 -29.00 -3.90 5.43
C ASP A 331 -27.95 -2.98 4.77
N ASP A 332 -26.80 -3.52 4.36
CA ASP A 332 -25.76 -2.80 3.66
C ASP A 332 -26.11 -2.41 2.22
N TYR A 333 -27.20 -2.94 1.67
CA TYR A 333 -27.69 -2.63 0.33
C TYR A 333 -28.71 -1.49 0.27
N GLN A 334 -28.85 -0.69 1.33
CA GLN A 334 -29.67 0.53 1.27
C GLN A 334 -29.01 1.57 0.37
N LEU A 335 -29.46 1.54 -0.83
CA LEU A 335 -28.93 2.24 -1.98
C LEU A 335 -29.47 3.66 -2.00
N GLN A 336 -28.56 4.63 -1.97
CA GLN A 336 -28.93 6.01 -2.30
C GLN A 336 -28.91 6.13 -3.83
N PRO A 337 -30.03 6.46 -4.46
CA PRO A 337 -30.06 6.73 -5.88
C PRO A 337 -29.16 7.94 -6.18
N TYR A 338 -28.31 7.81 -7.17
CA TYR A 338 -27.55 8.93 -7.71
C TYR A 338 -28.49 9.85 -8.48
N ASN A 339 -28.84 10.97 -7.90
CA ASN A 339 -29.52 12.06 -8.60
C ASN A 339 -28.47 12.89 -9.34
N GLY A 340 -27.98 12.38 -10.46
CA GLY A 340 -26.99 13.04 -11.28
C GLY A 340 -27.59 14.02 -12.26
N ASP A 341 -27.45 15.30 -11.97
CA ASP A 341 -27.75 16.41 -12.90
C ASP A 341 -26.59 16.66 -13.91
N ASP A 342 -25.93 15.60 -14.40
CA ASP A 342 -24.94 15.73 -15.48
C ASP A 342 -25.18 14.67 -16.57
N ALA A 343 -26.37 14.65 -17.13
CA ALA A 343 -26.60 14.15 -18.47
C ALA A 343 -26.12 15.21 -19.48
N GLY A 344 -24.85 15.57 -19.39
CA GLY A 344 -24.14 16.35 -20.40
C GLY A 344 -23.91 15.50 -21.62
N ALA A 345 -24.73 15.72 -22.59
CA ALA A 345 -24.72 15.19 -23.93
C ALA A 345 -23.34 15.31 -24.62
N THR A 346 -23.15 14.36 -25.50
CA THR A 346 -22.35 14.16 -26.71
C THR A 346 -21.08 13.38 -26.55
#